data_54e7b412f53c91d05042cbeca7c5e3f2
#
_entry.id   54e7b412f53c91d05042cbeca7c5e3f2
#
_cell.length_a   1.000
_cell.length_b   1.000
_cell.length_c   1.000
_cell.angle_alpha   90.00
_cell.angle_beta   90.00
_cell.angle_gamma   90.00
#
_symmetry.space_group_name_H-M   'P 1'
#
loop_
_entity.id
_entity.type
_entity.pdbx_description
1 polymer ?
#
loop_
_entity_poly.entity_id
_entity_poly.type
_entity_poly.pdbx_seq_one_letter_code
_entity_poly.pdbx_strand_id
1 'polypeptide(L)'
;MAVPFVLIVTIAVLDIYTGRDVHLGPLLVVAPALTASLAGTRLTALAGALAVAAQVFIAVFLGGLTTPNRVAQIIALTVLSALVFFMRFVRERRERALSLARSVAETAQRVLLRPPPRRIGSLQVAWLYMSAQDEAEIGGDLFAFARAAHAATRVVIGDVRGHGLAAIGEASLVLGHSVRALTGVPPSPGW
;
A
#
# COMPACT_ATOMS: atom_id res chain seq x y z
N MET A 1 5.57 -17.28 -11.59
CA MET A 1 4.98 -17.82 -10.34
C MET A 1 5.39 -19.28 -10.03
N ALA A 2 5.97 -20.02 -10.98
CA ALA A 2 6.41 -21.41 -10.75
C ALA A 2 7.72 -21.56 -9.95
N VAL A 3 8.57 -20.53 -9.93
CA VAL A 3 9.94 -20.59 -9.36
C VAL A 3 10.00 -21.13 -7.92
N PRO A 4 9.22 -20.65 -6.94
CA PRO A 4 9.31 -21.14 -5.58
C PRO A 4 8.93 -22.63 -5.45
N PHE A 5 7.95 -23.07 -6.22
CA PHE A 5 7.49 -24.47 -6.21
C PHE A 5 8.50 -25.41 -6.86
N VAL A 6 9.10 -25.00 -7.97
CA VAL A 6 10.19 -25.74 -8.61
C VAL A 6 11.36 -25.86 -7.65
N LEU A 7 11.67 -24.79 -6.90
CA LEU A 7 12.77 -24.79 -5.95
C LEU A 7 12.52 -25.74 -4.78
N ILE A 8 11.29 -25.81 -4.24
CA ILE A 8 10.91 -26.80 -3.22
C ILE A 8 11.14 -28.22 -3.73
N VAL A 9 10.65 -28.53 -4.94
CA VAL A 9 10.79 -29.87 -5.52
C VAL A 9 12.27 -30.18 -5.76
N THR A 10 13.04 -29.25 -6.30
CA THR A 10 14.47 -29.45 -6.57
C THR A 10 15.25 -29.69 -5.29
N ILE A 11 15.03 -28.89 -4.24
CA ILE A 11 15.72 -29.07 -2.96
C ILE A 11 15.29 -30.39 -2.32
N ALA A 12 14.00 -30.75 -2.34
CA ALA A 12 13.50 -32.00 -1.78
C ALA A 12 14.10 -33.22 -2.49
N VAL A 13 14.18 -33.20 -3.82
CA VAL A 13 14.81 -34.26 -4.62
C VAL A 13 16.30 -34.34 -4.31
N LEU A 14 17.02 -33.24 -4.26
CA LEU A 14 18.45 -33.23 -3.93
C LEU A 14 18.70 -33.75 -2.51
N ASP A 15 17.88 -33.41 -1.52
CA ASP A 15 18.04 -33.87 -0.13
C ASP A 15 17.86 -35.39 -0.04
N ILE A 16 16.95 -35.99 -0.85
CA ILE A 16 16.77 -37.45 -0.95
C ILE A 16 17.99 -38.12 -1.60
N TYR A 17 18.56 -37.55 -2.66
CA TYR A 17 19.71 -38.13 -3.37
C TYR A 17 21.04 -37.96 -2.63
N THR A 18 21.21 -36.91 -1.84
CA THR A 18 22.47 -36.60 -1.14
C THR A 18 22.67 -37.50 0.11
N GLY A 19 21.61 -38.20 0.56
CA GLY A 19 21.69 -39.20 1.62
C GLY A 19 21.80 -38.60 3.04
N ARG A 20 22.43 -39.37 3.97
CA ARG A 20 22.40 -39.02 5.40
C ARG A 20 23.43 -37.96 5.84
N ASP A 21 24.39 -37.65 5.01
CA ASP A 21 25.55 -36.82 5.41
C ASP A 21 25.34 -35.31 5.18
N VAL A 22 24.49 -34.92 4.21
CA VAL A 22 24.22 -33.52 3.91
C VAL A 22 22.72 -33.26 4.01
N HIS A 23 22.33 -32.38 4.92
CA HIS A 23 20.95 -32.02 5.17
C HIS A 23 20.63 -30.68 4.47
N LEU A 24 19.92 -30.72 3.34
CA LEU A 24 19.51 -29.53 2.59
C LEU A 24 18.16 -28.95 3.05
N GLY A 25 17.51 -29.61 4.01
CA GLY A 25 16.21 -29.19 4.56
C GLY A 25 16.10 -27.73 4.96
N PRO A 26 17.11 -27.11 5.61
CA PRO A 26 17.05 -25.69 5.94
C PRO A 26 16.93 -24.76 4.73
N LEU A 27 17.39 -25.16 3.55
CA LEU A 27 17.27 -24.38 2.32
C LEU A 27 15.83 -24.26 1.82
N LEU A 28 14.92 -25.11 2.26
CA LEU A 28 13.50 -25.02 1.92
C LEU A 28 12.86 -23.69 2.38
N VAL A 29 13.45 -22.97 3.34
CA VAL A 29 13.00 -21.63 3.76
C VAL A 29 13.12 -20.59 2.67
N VAL A 30 14.01 -20.81 1.69
CA VAL A 30 14.19 -19.88 0.56
C VAL A 30 12.91 -19.74 -0.28
N ALA A 31 12.13 -20.83 -0.41
CA ALA A 31 10.91 -20.80 -1.20
C ALA A 31 9.82 -19.88 -0.62
N PRO A 32 9.42 -19.97 0.66
CA PRO A 32 8.48 -19.00 1.23
C PRO A 32 9.05 -17.58 1.29
N ALA A 33 10.37 -17.40 1.47
CA ALA A 33 11.00 -16.08 1.46
C ALA A 33 10.93 -15.41 0.08
N LEU A 34 11.24 -16.14 -0.99
CA LEU A 34 11.07 -15.65 -2.37
C LEU A 34 9.60 -15.37 -2.70
N THR A 35 8.70 -16.24 -2.25
CA THR A 35 7.27 -16.04 -2.48
C THR A 35 6.77 -14.79 -1.77
N ALA A 36 7.25 -14.51 -0.56
CA ALA A 36 6.90 -13.30 0.19
C ALA A 36 7.34 -12.01 -0.51
N SER A 37 8.44 -12.07 -1.27
CA SER A 37 8.93 -10.91 -2.02
C SER A 37 8.17 -10.66 -3.32
N LEU A 38 7.76 -11.74 -4.00
CA LEU A 38 7.21 -11.68 -5.37
C LEU A 38 5.68 -11.84 -5.43
N ALA A 39 5.06 -12.38 -4.38
CA ALA A 39 3.65 -12.76 -4.38
C ALA A 39 2.93 -12.30 -3.11
N GLY A 40 1.59 -12.44 -3.13
CA GLY A 40 0.74 -12.08 -2.00
C GLY A 40 0.80 -13.09 -0.85
N THR A 41 0.20 -12.70 0.29
CA THR A 41 0.18 -13.47 1.54
C THR A 41 -0.33 -14.91 1.37
N ARG A 42 -1.32 -15.13 0.52
CA ARG A 42 -1.90 -16.49 0.28
C ARG A 42 -0.88 -17.45 -0.34
N LEU A 43 -0.12 -16.98 -1.35
CA LEU A 43 0.90 -17.79 -2.00
C LEU A 43 2.10 -18.03 -1.08
N THR A 44 2.45 -17.07 -0.23
CA THR A 44 3.49 -17.24 0.79
C THR A 44 3.09 -18.32 1.81
N ALA A 45 1.83 -18.31 2.26
CA ALA A 45 1.31 -19.37 3.15
C ALA A 45 1.36 -20.76 2.51
N LEU A 46 0.95 -20.86 1.23
CA LEU A 46 1.02 -22.10 0.47
C LEU A 46 2.46 -22.61 0.31
N ALA A 47 3.40 -21.74 -0.05
CA ALA A 47 4.80 -22.09 -0.20
C ALA A 47 5.41 -22.56 1.13
N GLY A 48 5.10 -21.89 2.24
CA GLY A 48 5.53 -22.31 3.58
C GLY A 48 4.96 -23.66 3.99
N ALA A 49 3.65 -23.87 3.78
CA ALA A 49 3.00 -25.14 4.08
C ALA A 49 3.57 -26.30 3.25
N LEU A 50 3.81 -26.08 1.96
CA LEU A 50 4.41 -27.07 1.08
C LEU A 50 5.87 -27.38 1.45
N ALA A 51 6.65 -26.36 1.85
CA ALA A 51 8.03 -26.55 2.30
C ALA A 51 8.07 -27.42 3.57
N VAL A 52 7.21 -27.13 4.55
CA VAL A 52 7.10 -27.93 5.77
C VAL A 52 6.61 -29.36 5.47
N ALA A 53 5.60 -29.51 4.61
CA ALA A 53 5.09 -30.81 4.19
C ALA A 53 6.17 -31.66 3.49
N ALA A 54 6.95 -31.05 2.59
CA ALA A 54 8.08 -31.69 1.93
C ALA A 54 9.13 -32.15 2.94
N GLN A 55 9.47 -31.33 3.93
CA GLN A 55 10.43 -31.69 4.98
C GLN A 55 9.94 -32.83 5.85
N VAL A 56 8.66 -32.82 6.22
CA VAL A 56 8.04 -33.91 6.98
C VAL A 56 8.04 -35.22 6.15
N PHE A 57 7.67 -35.12 4.87
CA PHE A 57 7.68 -36.27 3.96
C PHE A 57 9.08 -36.89 3.84
N ILE A 58 10.12 -36.09 3.66
CA ILE A 58 11.51 -36.54 3.61
C ILE A 58 11.89 -37.21 4.93
N ALA A 59 11.52 -36.64 6.07
CA ALA A 59 11.82 -37.21 7.39
C ALA A 59 11.15 -38.56 7.60
N VAL A 60 9.90 -38.75 7.12
CA VAL A 60 9.19 -40.05 7.18
C VAL A 60 9.85 -41.06 6.26
N PHE A 61 10.12 -40.67 5.01
CA PHE A 61 10.66 -41.58 3.99
C PHE A 61 12.06 -42.10 4.35
N LEU A 62 12.91 -41.26 4.92
CA LEU A 62 14.25 -41.64 5.36
C LEU A 62 14.31 -42.25 6.77
N GLY A 63 13.15 -42.49 7.42
CA GLY A 63 13.06 -43.14 8.73
C GLY A 63 13.66 -42.32 9.89
N GLY A 64 13.75 -41.00 9.75
CA GLY A 64 14.47 -40.11 10.69
C GLY A 64 13.60 -39.22 11.56
N LEU A 65 12.28 -39.45 11.67
CA LEU A 65 11.37 -38.60 12.47
C LEU A 65 11.76 -38.50 13.95
N THR A 66 12.43 -39.51 14.49
CA THR A 66 12.82 -39.56 15.90
C THR A 66 14.20 -38.95 16.17
N THR A 67 14.95 -38.55 15.13
CA THR A 67 16.27 -37.96 15.34
C THR A 67 16.12 -36.48 15.78
N PRO A 68 16.75 -36.08 16.90
CA PRO A 68 16.63 -34.74 17.43
C PRO A 68 16.95 -33.64 16.39
N ASN A 69 17.90 -33.90 15.51
CA ASN A 69 18.31 -32.96 14.47
C ASN A 69 17.18 -32.72 13.44
N ARG A 70 16.46 -33.74 12.99
CA ARG A 70 15.36 -33.62 12.04
C ARG A 70 14.15 -32.90 12.66
N VAL A 71 13.85 -33.20 13.92
CA VAL A 71 12.79 -32.49 14.65
C VAL A 71 13.12 -31.00 14.78
N ALA A 72 14.36 -30.67 15.14
CA ALA A 72 14.81 -29.30 15.23
C ALA A 72 14.71 -28.56 13.88
N GLN A 73 15.05 -29.20 12.76
CA GLN A 73 14.92 -28.64 11.40
C GLN A 73 13.47 -28.37 11.02
N ILE A 74 12.55 -29.29 11.30
CA ILE A 74 11.11 -29.10 11.02
C ILE A 74 10.56 -27.94 11.86
N ILE A 75 10.92 -27.86 13.13
CA ILE A 75 10.52 -26.76 14.01
C ILE A 75 11.07 -25.44 13.47
N ALA A 76 12.37 -25.39 13.16
CA ALA A 76 13.00 -24.19 12.65
C ALA A 76 12.36 -23.70 11.33
N LEU A 77 12.12 -24.62 10.38
CA LEU A 77 11.46 -24.30 9.12
C LEU A 77 10.03 -23.79 9.33
N THR A 78 9.29 -24.41 10.25
CA THR A 78 7.92 -23.99 10.59
C THR A 78 7.91 -22.60 11.19
N VAL A 79 8.78 -22.34 12.17
CA VAL A 79 8.89 -21.00 12.82
C VAL A 79 9.30 -19.95 11.81
N LEU A 80 10.32 -20.22 10.98
CA LEU A 80 10.77 -19.26 9.95
C LEU A 80 9.69 -19.02 8.90
N SER A 81 8.98 -20.05 8.44
CA SER A 81 7.87 -19.91 7.49
C SER A 81 6.72 -19.08 8.08
N ALA A 82 6.39 -19.32 9.36
CA ALA A 82 5.38 -18.55 10.07
C ALA A 82 5.79 -17.09 10.25
N LEU A 83 7.07 -16.82 10.55
CA LEU A 83 7.61 -15.47 10.66
C LEU A 83 7.54 -14.72 9.32
N VAL A 84 7.98 -15.36 8.23
CA VAL A 84 7.93 -14.80 6.87
C VAL A 84 6.48 -14.50 6.48
N PHE A 85 5.55 -15.42 6.74
CA PHE A 85 4.13 -15.21 6.51
C PHE A 85 3.59 -14.02 7.31
N PHE A 86 3.90 -13.94 8.61
CA PHE A 86 3.45 -12.87 9.47
C PHE A 86 3.97 -11.51 9.00
N MET A 87 5.26 -11.41 8.67
CA MET A 87 5.86 -10.19 8.15
C MET A 87 5.19 -9.73 6.85
N ARG A 88 4.93 -10.66 5.92
CA ARG A 88 4.21 -10.36 4.67
C ARG A 88 2.77 -9.92 4.92
N PHE A 89 2.08 -10.57 5.84
CA PHE A 89 0.72 -10.24 6.22
C PHE A 89 0.62 -8.81 6.83
N VAL A 90 1.53 -8.46 7.75
CA VAL A 90 1.58 -7.12 8.34
C VAL A 90 1.88 -6.07 7.28
N ARG A 91 2.84 -6.36 6.39
CA ARG A 91 3.20 -5.46 5.29
C ARG A 91 2.02 -5.23 4.36
N GLU A 92 1.31 -6.27 3.94
CA GLU A 92 0.15 -6.17 3.06
C GLU A 92 -1.00 -5.38 3.71
N ARG A 93 -1.21 -5.55 5.03
CA ARG A 93 -2.18 -4.73 5.76
C ARG A 93 -1.81 -3.25 5.77
N ARG A 94 -0.53 -2.93 5.99
CA ARG A 94 -0.04 -1.54 5.95
C ARG A 94 -0.19 -0.94 4.55
N GLU A 95 0.18 -1.67 3.52
CA GLU A 95 0.04 -1.25 2.11
C GLU A 95 -1.43 -0.93 1.77
N ARG A 96 -2.37 -1.78 2.20
CA ARG A 96 -3.82 -1.54 2.01
C ARG A 96 -4.32 -0.32 2.79
N ALA A 97 -3.91 -0.16 4.03
CA ALA A 97 -4.31 0.99 4.84
C ALA A 97 -3.82 2.31 4.22
N LEU A 98 -2.56 2.33 3.76
CA LEU A 98 -2.00 3.49 3.07
C LEU A 98 -2.70 3.78 1.74
N SER A 99 -3.00 2.75 0.93
CA SER A 99 -3.71 2.94 -0.34
C SER A 99 -5.13 3.48 -0.15
N LEU A 100 -5.81 3.03 0.90
CA LEU A 100 -7.14 3.55 1.25
C LEU A 100 -7.08 5.02 1.69
N ALA A 101 -6.13 5.36 2.57
CA ALA A 101 -5.94 6.74 3.01
C ALA A 101 -5.62 7.67 1.84
N ARG A 102 -4.77 7.22 0.90
CA ARG A 102 -4.46 7.96 -0.34
C ARG A 102 -5.70 8.16 -1.20
N SER A 103 -6.49 7.13 -1.44
CA SER A 103 -7.71 7.21 -2.25
C SER A 103 -8.73 8.19 -1.66
N VAL A 104 -8.90 8.20 -0.34
CA VAL A 104 -9.77 9.17 0.34
C VAL A 104 -9.25 10.59 0.17
N ALA A 105 -7.96 10.79 0.37
CA ALA A 105 -7.33 12.09 0.25
C ALA A 105 -7.36 12.63 -1.20
N GLU A 106 -7.10 11.81 -2.21
CA GLU A 106 -7.26 12.18 -3.63
C GLU A 106 -8.70 12.58 -3.96
N THR A 107 -9.67 11.86 -3.42
CA THR A 107 -11.09 12.18 -3.64
C THR A 107 -11.44 13.52 -3.01
N ALA A 108 -10.98 13.80 -1.80
CA ALA A 108 -11.18 15.08 -1.12
C ALA A 108 -10.51 16.24 -1.88
N GLN A 109 -9.28 16.05 -2.34
CA GLN A 109 -8.57 17.06 -3.13
C GLN A 109 -9.28 17.39 -4.45
N ARG A 110 -9.83 16.40 -5.15
CA ARG A 110 -10.62 16.62 -6.38
C ARG A 110 -11.85 17.51 -6.14
N VAL A 111 -12.43 17.45 -4.95
CA VAL A 111 -13.54 18.34 -4.56
C VAL A 111 -13.06 19.78 -4.37
N LEU A 112 -11.89 19.97 -3.76
CA LEU A 112 -11.28 21.29 -3.54
C LEU A 112 -10.76 21.91 -4.83
N LEU A 113 -10.18 21.11 -5.73
CA LEU A 113 -9.62 21.53 -7.01
C LEU A 113 -10.63 21.35 -8.15
N ARG A 114 -11.88 21.73 -7.93
CA ARG A 114 -12.92 21.59 -8.95
C ARG A 114 -12.62 22.50 -10.16
N PRO A 115 -12.49 21.95 -11.38
CA PRO A 115 -12.16 22.73 -12.55
C PRO A 115 -13.17 23.87 -12.75
N PRO A 116 -12.70 25.10 -13.01
CA PRO A 116 -13.60 26.21 -13.29
C PRO A 116 -14.32 26.01 -14.62
N PRO A 117 -15.50 26.61 -14.80
CA PRO A 117 -16.16 26.59 -16.12
C PRO A 117 -15.30 27.34 -17.14
N ARG A 118 -15.31 26.89 -18.39
CA ARG A 118 -14.53 27.49 -19.49
C ARG A 118 -14.83 28.98 -19.71
N ARG A 119 -15.96 29.46 -19.20
CA ARG A 119 -16.40 30.87 -19.34
C ARG A 119 -17.04 31.34 -18.05
N ILE A 120 -16.57 32.49 -17.55
CA ILE A 120 -17.12 33.14 -16.37
C ILE A 120 -17.42 34.61 -16.75
N GLY A 121 -18.68 34.90 -17.03
CA GLY A 121 -19.07 36.22 -17.57
C GLY A 121 -18.47 36.45 -18.97
N SER A 122 -17.70 37.52 -19.14
CA SER A 122 -16.96 37.86 -20.35
C SER A 122 -15.60 37.18 -20.46
N LEU A 123 -15.12 36.55 -19.39
CA LEU A 123 -13.81 35.94 -19.34
C LEU A 123 -13.83 34.50 -19.88
N GLN A 124 -12.86 34.18 -20.74
CA GLN A 124 -12.52 32.78 -21.07
C GLN A 124 -11.46 32.30 -20.09
N VAL A 125 -11.69 31.12 -19.52
CA VAL A 125 -10.81 30.53 -18.49
C VAL A 125 -10.15 29.29 -19.06
N ALA A 126 -8.83 29.27 -19.08
CA ALA A 126 -8.01 28.09 -19.28
C ALA A 126 -7.41 27.68 -17.93
N TRP A 127 -7.40 26.42 -17.66
CA TRP A 127 -6.93 25.88 -16.39
C TRP A 127 -6.04 24.65 -16.63
N LEU A 128 -4.94 24.63 -15.90
CA LEU A 128 -4.01 23.51 -15.87
C LEU A 128 -3.57 23.33 -14.43
N TYR A 129 -3.74 22.13 -13.89
CA TYR A 129 -3.18 21.72 -12.62
C TYR A 129 -2.20 20.57 -12.85
N MET A 130 -1.00 20.74 -12.36
CA MET A 130 0.04 19.71 -12.39
C MET A 130 0.56 19.53 -10.97
N SER A 131 0.42 18.33 -10.42
CA SER A 131 1.06 18.00 -9.16
C SER A 131 2.57 17.88 -9.37
N ALA A 132 3.35 18.45 -8.45
CA ALA A 132 4.81 18.44 -8.54
C ALA A 132 5.44 17.06 -8.24
N GLN A 133 4.67 16.14 -7.69
CA GLN A 133 5.16 14.81 -7.30
C GLN A 133 4.28 13.69 -7.83
N ASP A 134 4.90 12.75 -8.54
CA ASP A 134 4.27 11.52 -9.06
C ASP A 134 3.89 10.51 -7.96
N GLU A 135 4.37 10.67 -6.75
CA GLU A 135 4.15 9.72 -5.64
C GLU A 135 3.74 10.42 -4.34
N ALA A 136 2.42 10.55 -4.15
CA ALA A 136 1.82 10.37 -2.84
C ALA A 136 1.75 11.50 -1.81
N GLU A 137 2.20 12.70 -2.03
CA GLU A 137 1.91 13.79 -1.10
C GLU A 137 0.85 14.73 -1.68
N ILE A 138 -0.38 14.53 -1.19
CA ILE A 138 -1.51 15.37 -1.52
C ILE A 138 -1.27 16.72 -0.83
N GLY A 139 -1.06 17.76 -1.64
CA GLY A 139 -0.78 19.10 -1.17
C GLY A 139 -2.01 19.83 -0.61
N GLY A 140 -1.75 20.95 0.04
CA GLY A 140 -2.76 21.90 0.52
C GLY A 140 -3.20 22.92 -0.54
N ASP A 141 -2.94 22.66 -1.82
CA ASP A 141 -3.31 23.55 -2.93
C ASP A 141 -4.82 23.77 -2.96
N LEU A 142 -5.22 25.02 -3.08
CA LEU A 142 -6.62 25.41 -3.22
C LEU A 142 -6.78 26.52 -4.25
N PHE A 143 -7.90 26.51 -4.92
CA PHE A 143 -8.35 27.66 -5.70
C PHE A 143 -9.87 27.77 -5.72
N ALA A 144 -10.36 28.97 -5.84
CA ALA A 144 -11.78 29.24 -6.01
C ALA A 144 -12.03 30.41 -6.96
N PHE A 145 -13.14 30.33 -7.65
CA PHE A 145 -13.70 31.37 -8.44
C PHE A 145 -15.06 31.76 -7.84
N ALA A 146 -15.25 33.04 -7.63
CA ALA A 146 -16.53 33.57 -7.19
C ALA A 146 -16.93 34.77 -8.04
N ARG A 147 -18.22 34.86 -8.37
CA ARG A 147 -18.80 36.02 -9.01
C ARG A 147 -19.29 36.96 -7.92
N ALA A 148 -18.67 38.12 -7.82
CA ALA A 148 -19.04 39.16 -6.89
C ALA A 148 -20.14 40.10 -7.49
N ALA A 149 -20.69 40.95 -6.65
CA ALA A 149 -21.58 42.03 -7.10
C ALA A 149 -20.91 42.89 -8.20
N HIS A 150 -21.69 43.53 -9.04
CA HIS A 150 -21.22 44.37 -10.16
C HIS A 150 -20.45 43.62 -11.26
N ALA A 151 -20.79 42.32 -11.50
CA ALA A 151 -20.20 41.47 -12.53
C ALA A 151 -18.68 41.22 -12.39
N ALA A 152 -18.09 41.55 -11.26
CA ALA A 152 -16.68 41.28 -10.99
C ALA A 152 -16.47 39.78 -10.75
N THR A 153 -15.39 39.23 -11.30
CA THR A 153 -14.92 37.87 -11.03
C THR A 153 -13.74 37.96 -10.08
N ARG A 154 -13.81 37.27 -8.98
CA ARG A 154 -12.73 37.15 -8.00
C ARG A 154 -12.18 35.75 -8.00
N VAL A 155 -10.86 35.64 -7.86
CA VAL A 155 -10.12 34.36 -7.85
C VAL A 155 -9.29 34.32 -6.58
N VAL A 156 -9.30 33.22 -5.91
CA VAL A 156 -8.38 32.88 -4.81
C VAL A 156 -7.54 31.69 -5.26
N ILE A 157 -6.24 31.80 -5.09
CA ILE A 157 -5.26 30.74 -5.27
C ILE A 157 -4.43 30.74 -4.00
N GLY A 158 -4.24 29.57 -3.40
CA GLY A 158 -3.48 29.43 -2.17
C GLY A 158 -2.90 28.03 -2.05
N ASP A 159 -1.95 27.92 -1.13
CA ASP A 159 -1.35 26.68 -0.70
C ASP A 159 -1.28 26.68 0.82
N VAL A 160 -1.80 25.61 1.44
CA VAL A 160 -1.76 25.40 2.89
C VAL A 160 -0.55 24.56 3.22
N ARG A 161 0.27 25.06 4.11
CA ARG A 161 1.48 24.37 4.55
C ARG A 161 1.13 23.01 5.17
N GLY A 162 1.76 21.95 4.67
CA GLY A 162 1.57 20.58 5.12
C GLY A 162 1.11 19.67 4.00
N HIS A 163 0.84 18.43 4.34
CA HIS A 163 0.41 17.40 3.38
C HIS A 163 -0.62 16.46 4.00
N GLY A 164 -1.33 15.73 3.15
CA GLY A 164 -2.33 14.75 3.56
C GLY A 164 -3.66 15.36 4.02
N LEU A 165 -4.45 14.56 4.73
CA LEU A 165 -5.83 14.91 5.13
C LEU A 165 -5.92 16.15 6.02
N ALA A 166 -4.92 16.43 6.84
CA ALA A 166 -4.90 17.62 7.69
C ALA A 166 -4.84 18.90 6.86
N ALA A 167 -3.91 18.98 5.90
CA ALA A 167 -3.78 20.12 4.99
C ALA A 167 -5.04 20.31 4.13
N ILE A 168 -5.69 19.23 3.68
CA ILE A 168 -6.97 19.27 2.96
C ILE A 168 -8.07 19.87 3.85
N GLY A 169 -8.13 19.47 5.13
CA GLY A 169 -9.09 20.03 6.08
C GLY A 169 -8.93 21.55 6.25
N GLU A 170 -7.71 22.00 6.45
CA GLU A 170 -7.39 23.43 6.57
C GLU A 170 -7.66 24.18 5.25
N ALA A 171 -7.26 23.62 4.10
CA ALA A 171 -7.56 24.19 2.79
C ALA A 171 -9.08 24.34 2.57
N SER A 172 -9.89 23.37 2.99
CA SER A 172 -11.34 23.43 2.92
C SER A 172 -11.93 24.56 3.76
N LEU A 173 -11.41 24.78 4.97
CA LEU A 173 -11.84 25.90 5.83
C LEU A 173 -11.48 27.26 5.22
N VAL A 174 -10.24 27.41 4.75
CA VAL A 174 -9.76 28.63 4.08
C VAL A 174 -10.60 28.92 2.84
N LEU A 175 -10.87 27.88 2.03
CA LEU A 175 -11.69 27.99 0.84
C LEU A 175 -13.12 28.44 1.16
N GLY A 176 -13.75 27.83 2.17
CA GLY A 176 -15.09 28.15 2.62
C GLY A 176 -15.22 29.62 3.09
N HIS A 177 -14.26 30.10 3.86
CA HIS A 177 -14.21 31.50 4.31
C HIS A 177 -13.95 32.47 3.15
N SER A 178 -13.00 32.11 2.29
CA SER A 178 -12.63 32.93 1.14
C SER A 178 -13.80 33.09 0.15
N VAL A 179 -14.52 32.04 -0.18
CA VAL A 179 -15.68 32.08 -1.06
C VAL A 179 -16.77 32.96 -0.49
N ARG A 180 -17.08 32.86 0.81
CA ARG A 180 -18.06 33.75 1.48
C ARG A 180 -17.64 35.19 1.43
N ALA A 181 -16.39 35.51 1.75
CA ALA A 181 -15.86 36.86 1.65
C ALA A 181 -15.92 37.44 0.23
N LEU A 182 -15.67 36.57 -0.77
CA LEU A 182 -15.70 36.95 -2.19
C LEU A 182 -17.13 37.20 -2.69
N THR A 183 -18.12 36.47 -2.22
CA THR A 183 -19.54 36.60 -2.63
C THR A 183 -20.28 37.68 -1.88
N GLY A 184 -19.72 38.20 -0.78
CA GLY A 184 -20.40 39.18 0.08
C GLY A 184 -21.57 38.59 0.90
N VAL A 185 -21.64 37.31 1.02
CA VAL A 185 -22.66 36.64 1.84
C VAL A 185 -22.31 36.79 3.32
N PRO A 186 -23.17 37.40 4.15
CA PRO A 186 -22.90 37.58 5.58
C PRO A 186 -22.77 36.20 6.25
N PRO A 187 -21.99 36.10 7.35
CA PRO A 187 -21.89 34.86 8.11
C PRO A 187 -23.30 34.43 8.59
N SER A 188 -23.64 33.14 8.38
CA SER A 188 -24.86 32.61 8.95
C SER A 188 -24.78 32.72 10.47
N PRO A 189 -25.82 33.20 11.17
CA PRO A 189 -25.81 33.26 12.61
C PRO A 189 -25.68 31.84 13.17
N GLY A 190 -24.57 31.64 13.84
CA GLY A 190 -24.19 30.57 14.76
C GLY A 190 -24.67 29.13 14.55
N TRP A 191 -23.68 28.28 14.48
CA TRP A 191 -23.78 26.93 15.11
C TRP A 191 -22.98 26.96 16.39
#